data_a86f341c4d9b240a0e06892a0982fd1c
#
_entry.id   a86f341c4d9b240a0e06892a0982fd1c
#
_cell.length_a   1.000
_cell.length_b   1.000
_cell.length_c   1.000
_cell.angle_alpha   90.00
_cell.angle_beta   90.00
_cell.angle_gamma   90.00
#
_symmetry.space_group_name_H-M   'P 1'
#
loop_
_entity.id
_entity.type
_entity.pdbx_description
1 polymer ?
#
loop_
_entity_poly.entity_id
_entity_poly.type
_entity_poly.pdbx_seq_one_letter_code
_entity_poly.pdbx_strand_id
1 'polypeptide(L)'
;MPETSRPRPSVLYRWVVLVFISVAMGGNYYIYDSINPLEGIFKEQLGFSATQFGWLNSSYSVAAVLTLLIGGIVIDRIGTKKAIAFFAVLCLIGAAITAYKGQPAVMIAGRTVLGLGAESMIVAVTTALAKWFKGKELSFAFGINLTIARLASVAADNSPSWAKSVFYPHGPAGEPSWQGPLMIAVGAGVLSVVTALVYWFLESNAEGRYELGKSGDIDKLEFKQIFRFNKSYWYVVGLCFTFYSAIFPFRTFAIDFFTNKILAFQGGESAVESVRLLALQQAGRLNSLLPLAAMIATPLFGLLADRVGKRAFFMMFGSFLLMPVYLMMAYTDISLYVPVAMMGIAFSLVPAVMWPSVAYIVDQSRLGTAYALMTLIQQIGFFAMNLLIGKANDYSHAGLNNPGGYGLGMWIFSILGFVGLTFAILLRIRETGADSHGLETITTKTSS
;
A
#
# COMPACT_ATOMS: atom_id res chain seq x y z
N MET A 1 -9.47 44.62 22.75
CA MET A 1 -10.65 44.13 22.00
C MET A 1 -10.64 42.60 22.18
N PRO A 2 -11.73 41.97 22.61
CA PRO A 2 -11.78 40.52 22.67
C PRO A 2 -11.60 39.99 21.24
N GLU A 3 -10.62 39.09 21.05
CA GLU A 3 -10.48 38.35 19.79
C GLU A 3 -11.81 37.60 19.56
N THR A 4 -12.59 38.06 18.60
CA THR A 4 -13.78 37.33 18.16
C THR A 4 -13.33 36.02 17.57
N SER A 5 -13.39 34.93 18.37
CA SER A 5 -13.08 33.61 17.90
C SER A 5 -13.98 33.28 16.71
N ARG A 6 -13.36 33.03 15.55
CA ARG A 6 -14.10 32.64 14.35
C ARG A 6 -14.90 31.35 14.62
N PRO A 7 -16.11 31.23 14.06
CA PRO A 7 -16.91 30.03 14.22
C PRO A 7 -16.18 28.80 13.64
N ARG A 8 -16.44 27.63 14.18
CA ARG A 8 -15.90 26.38 13.65
C ARG A 8 -16.71 25.92 12.42
N PRO A 9 -16.09 25.20 11.44
CA PRO A 9 -16.82 24.68 10.29
C PRO A 9 -17.96 23.75 10.71
N SER A 10 -19.08 23.78 9.99
CA SER A 10 -20.18 22.84 10.23
C SER A 10 -19.74 21.39 10.00
N VAL A 11 -20.44 20.44 10.63
CA VAL A 11 -20.20 19.01 10.45
C VAL A 11 -20.27 18.64 8.97
N LEU A 12 -21.32 19.04 8.27
CA LEU A 12 -21.50 18.76 6.85
C LEU A 12 -20.33 19.27 6.00
N TYR A 13 -19.84 20.48 6.26
CA TYR A 13 -18.72 21.05 5.51
C TYR A 13 -17.44 20.22 5.68
N ARG A 14 -17.14 19.75 6.90
CA ARG A 14 -15.98 18.88 7.17
C ARG A 14 -16.08 17.55 6.42
N TRP A 15 -17.29 16.96 6.39
CA TRP A 15 -17.50 15.69 5.68
C TRP A 15 -17.39 15.84 4.16
N VAL A 16 -17.88 16.94 3.59
CA VAL A 16 -17.68 17.26 2.17
C VAL A 16 -16.18 17.37 1.86
N VAL A 17 -15.42 18.07 2.70
CA VAL A 17 -13.94 18.18 2.56
C VAL A 17 -13.30 16.80 2.61
N LEU A 18 -13.70 15.94 3.56
CA LEU A 18 -13.17 14.57 3.67
C LEU A 18 -13.39 13.76 2.38
N VAL A 19 -14.57 13.85 1.78
CA VAL A 19 -14.87 13.12 0.53
C VAL A 19 -13.90 13.53 -0.57
N PHE A 20 -13.70 14.84 -0.80
CA PHE A 20 -12.81 15.31 -1.87
C PHE A 20 -11.34 14.93 -1.62
N ILE A 21 -10.84 15.06 -0.40
CA ILE A 21 -9.48 14.62 -0.04
C ILE A 21 -9.32 13.11 -0.24
N SER A 22 -10.32 12.34 0.18
CA SER A 22 -10.26 10.87 0.11
C SER A 22 -10.37 10.34 -1.32
N VAL A 23 -11.18 10.98 -2.17
CA VAL A 23 -11.26 10.62 -3.60
C VAL A 23 -9.95 10.98 -4.31
N ALA A 24 -9.34 12.13 -3.99
CA ALA A 24 -8.03 12.49 -4.52
C ALA A 24 -6.97 11.43 -4.17
N MET A 25 -6.94 10.98 -2.91
CA MET A 25 -6.04 9.90 -2.47
C MET A 25 -6.40 8.56 -3.13
N GLY A 26 -7.69 8.25 -3.30
CA GLY A 26 -8.15 7.05 -4.00
C GLY A 26 -7.64 6.98 -5.44
N GLY A 27 -7.69 8.11 -6.18
CA GLY A 27 -7.13 8.18 -7.53
C GLY A 27 -5.64 7.80 -7.58
N ASN A 28 -4.86 8.26 -6.61
CA ASN A 28 -3.45 7.89 -6.48
C ASN A 28 -3.25 6.38 -6.24
N TYR A 29 -4.03 5.78 -5.33
CA TYR A 29 -3.97 4.32 -5.08
C TYR A 29 -4.38 3.51 -6.31
N TYR A 30 -5.38 3.97 -7.05
CA TYR A 30 -5.75 3.35 -8.32
C TYR A 30 -4.59 3.36 -9.32
N ILE A 31 -3.93 4.51 -9.51
CA ILE A 31 -2.77 4.63 -10.42
C ILE A 31 -1.66 3.67 -9.99
N TYR A 32 -1.37 3.60 -8.69
CA TYR A 32 -0.31 2.73 -8.18
C TYR A 32 -0.56 1.27 -8.51
N ASP A 33 -1.76 0.76 -8.22
CA ASP A 33 -2.12 -0.65 -8.39
C ASP A 33 -2.57 -1.01 -9.83
N SER A 34 -2.80 -0.02 -10.72
CA SER A 34 -3.32 -0.24 -12.08
C SER A 34 -2.44 -1.11 -12.97
N ILE A 35 -1.15 -1.23 -12.67
CA ILE A 35 -0.23 -2.08 -13.44
C ILE A 35 -0.28 -3.55 -13.02
N ASN A 36 -0.81 -3.88 -11.83
CA ASN A 36 -0.81 -5.25 -11.32
C ASN A 36 -1.44 -6.26 -12.29
N PRO A 37 -2.59 -5.97 -12.96
CA PRO A 37 -3.18 -6.92 -13.92
C PRO A 37 -2.51 -6.91 -15.30
N LEU A 38 -1.45 -6.12 -15.51
CA LEU A 38 -0.87 -5.91 -16.83
C LEU A 38 0.46 -6.66 -17.06
N GLU A 39 1.04 -7.33 -16.05
CA GLU A 39 2.35 -8.00 -16.20
C GLU A 39 2.36 -8.98 -17.37
N GLY A 40 1.38 -9.89 -17.44
CA GLY A 40 1.26 -10.85 -18.54
C GLY A 40 1.12 -10.16 -19.90
N ILE A 41 0.28 -9.11 -19.97
CA ILE A 41 0.07 -8.33 -21.21
C ILE A 41 1.34 -7.59 -21.62
N PHE A 42 2.12 -7.04 -20.66
CA PHE A 42 3.40 -6.40 -20.97
C PHE A 42 4.44 -7.40 -21.48
N LYS A 43 4.46 -8.63 -20.93
CA LYS A 43 5.33 -9.70 -21.43
C LYS A 43 4.97 -10.07 -22.86
N GLU A 44 3.69 -10.27 -23.16
CA GLU A 44 3.20 -10.72 -24.48
C GLU A 44 3.32 -9.62 -25.55
N GLN A 45 2.88 -8.39 -25.26
CA GLN A 45 2.81 -7.33 -26.28
C GLN A 45 4.05 -6.45 -26.37
N LEU A 46 4.74 -6.23 -25.24
CA LEU A 46 5.88 -5.31 -25.17
C LEU A 46 7.21 -6.03 -24.98
N GLY A 47 7.20 -7.36 -24.81
CA GLY A 47 8.40 -8.15 -24.57
C GLY A 47 9.10 -7.84 -23.23
N PHE A 48 8.37 -7.40 -22.22
CA PHE A 48 8.95 -7.12 -20.91
C PHE A 48 9.42 -8.41 -20.23
N SER A 49 10.58 -8.32 -19.60
CA SER A 49 10.96 -9.33 -18.62
C SER A 49 10.29 -9.07 -17.26
N ALA A 50 10.19 -10.07 -16.40
CA ALA A 50 9.70 -9.90 -15.04
C ALA A 50 10.58 -8.92 -14.24
N THR A 51 11.88 -8.89 -14.49
CA THR A 51 12.80 -7.90 -13.92
C THR A 51 12.43 -6.48 -14.34
N GLN A 52 12.13 -6.25 -15.62
CA GLN A 52 11.72 -4.92 -16.10
C GLN A 52 10.38 -4.50 -15.47
N PHE A 53 9.44 -5.43 -15.30
CA PHE A 53 8.21 -5.17 -14.58
C PHE A 53 8.47 -4.85 -13.10
N GLY A 54 9.37 -5.58 -12.43
CA GLY A 54 9.82 -5.29 -11.08
C GLY A 54 10.41 -3.87 -10.94
N TRP A 55 11.14 -3.38 -11.96
CA TRP A 55 11.67 -2.01 -11.97
C TRP A 55 10.59 -0.94 -11.96
N LEU A 56 9.39 -1.19 -12.49
CA LEU A 56 8.28 -0.23 -12.44
C LEU A 56 7.90 0.12 -11.00
N ASN A 57 7.80 -0.88 -10.13
CA ASN A 57 7.49 -0.65 -8.71
C ASN A 57 8.72 -0.30 -7.88
N SER A 58 9.90 -0.80 -8.22
CA SER A 58 11.16 -0.45 -7.55
C SER A 58 11.50 1.02 -7.74
N SER A 59 11.34 1.58 -8.93
CA SER A 59 11.59 2.99 -9.22
C SER A 59 10.64 3.92 -8.44
N TYR A 60 9.39 3.52 -8.27
CA TYR A 60 8.45 4.19 -7.38
C TYR A 60 8.98 4.24 -5.94
N SER A 61 9.46 3.10 -5.40
CA SER A 61 9.98 3.03 -4.03
C SER A 61 11.22 3.89 -3.81
N VAL A 62 12.12 3.98 -4.80
CA VAL A 62 13.28 4.93 -4.75
C VAL A 62 12.79 6.37 -4.64
N ALA A 63 11.84 6.76 -5.48
CA ALA A 63 11.27 8.09 -5.45
C ALA A 63 10.56 8.37 -4.11
N ALA A 64 9.83 7.39 -3.57
CA ALA A 64 9.18 7.46 -2.27
C ALA A 64 10.16 7.74 -1.13
N VAL A 65 11.32 7.08 -1.11
CA VAL A 65 12.38 7.34 -0.12
C VAL A 65 12.86 8.80 -0.19
N LEU A 66 13.09 9.33 -1.39
CA LEU A 66 13.52 10.71 -1.58
C LEU A 66 12.45 11.71 -1.09
N THR A 67 11.19 11.44 -1.36
CA THR A 67 10.09 12.34 -1.00
C THR A 67 9.69 12.29 0.46
N LEU A 68 9.94 11.20 1.19
CA LEU A 68 9.80 11.18 2.65
C LEU A 68 10.66 12.24 3.32
N LEU A 69 11.81 12.59 2.72
CA LEU A 69 12.72 13.61 3.23
C LEU A 69 12.31 15.04 2.84
N ILE A 70 11.70 15.23 1.67
CA ILE A 70 11.46 16.54 1.06
C ILE A 70 9.98 16.95 1.16
N GLY A 71 9.07 15.98 1.14
CA GLY A 71 7.62 16.21 1.08
C GLY A 71 7.09 17.06 2.22
N GLY A 72 7.58 16.81 3.45
CA GLY A 72 7.25 17.61 4.63
C GLY A 72 7.64 19.08 4.47
N ILE A 73 8.84 19.36 3.96
CA ILE A 73 9.33 20.72 3.74
C ILE A 73 8.46 21.45 2.70
N VAL A 74 8.02 20.75 1.66
CA VAL A 74 7.14 21.32 0.64
C VAL A 74 5.79 21.68 1.28
N ILE A 75 5.19 20.76 2.06
CA ILE A 75 3.91 20.97 2.73
C ILE A 75 3.98 22.17 3.69
N ASP A 76 5.05 22.28 4.46
CA ASP A 76 5.27 23.40 5.40
C ASP A 76 5.36 24.74 4.68
N ARG A 77 5.98 24.79 3.49
CA ARG A 77 6.18 26.02 2.74
C ARG A 77 4.95 26.51 1.98
N ILE A 78 4.22 25.59 1.32
CA ILE A 78 3.10 25.96 0.43
C ILE A 78 1.72 25.70 1.03
N GLY A 79 1.66 25.02 2.17
CA GLY A 79 0.43 24.63 2.86
C GLY A 79 -0.25 23.40 2.26
N THR A 80 -1.12 22.75 3.05
CA THR A 80 -1.77 21.47 2.72
C THR A 80 -2.56 21.50 1.41
N LYS A 81 -3.37 22.53 1.18
CA LYS A 81 -4.24 22.63 0.00
C LYS A 81 -3.47 22.69 -1.33
N LYS A 82 -2.40 23.50 -1.37
CA LYS A 82 -1.54 23.61 -2.56
C LYS A 82 -0.69 22.37 -2.73
N ALA A 83 -0.21 21.78 -1.63
CA ALA A 83 0.61 20.58 -1.66
C ALA A 83 -0.17 19.39 -2.22
N ILE A 84 -1.42 19.15 -1.76
CA ILE A 84 -2.26 18.06 -2.29
C ILE A 84 -2.51 18.23 -3.79
N ALA A 85 -2.83 19.44 -4.25
CA ALA A 85 -3.04 19.71 -5.68
C ALA A 85 -1.74 19.50 -6.50
N PHE A 86 -0.60 19.97 -6.00
CA PHE A 86 0.69 19.81 -6.64
C PHE A 86 1.07 18.33 -6.77
N PHE A 87 0.94 17.56 -5.70
CA PHE A 87 1.27 16.12 -5.71
C PHE A 87 0.28 15.31 -6.56
N ALA A 88 -1.01 15.68 -6.58
CA ALA A 88 -1.98 15.07 -7.49
C ALA A 88 -1.60 15.28 -8.96
N VAL A 89 -1.12 16.47 -9.32
CA VAL A 89 -0.61 16.76 -10.68
C VAL A 89 0.62 15.92 -10.99
N LEU A 90 1.56 15.75 -10.05
CA LEU A 90 2.71 14.84 -10.26
C LEU A 90 2.25 13.40 -10.49
N CYS A 91 1.27 12.92 -9.73
CA CYS A 91 0.70 11.58 -9.93
C CYS A 91 0.07 11.43 -11.31
N LEU A 92 -0.69 12.43 -11.77
CA LEU A 92 -1.27 12.45 -13.12
C LEU A 92 -0.18 12.43 -14.21
N ILE A 93 0.85 13.25 -14.07
CA ILE A 93 1.98 13.28 -15.01
C ILE A 93 2.67 11.92 -15.04
N GLY A 94 2.92 11.31 -13.88
CA GLY A 94 3.50 9.97 -13.78
C GLY A 94 2.65 8.91 -14.48
N ALA A 95 1.32 8.93 -14.29
CA ALA A 95 0.39 8.04 -14.98
C ALA A 95 0.42 8.27 -16.50
N ALA A 96 0.38 9.52 -16.96
CA ALA A 96 0.41 9.89 -18.38
C ALA A 96 1.71 9.42 -19.05
N ILE A 97 2.88 9.62 -18.42
CA ILE A 97 4.16 9.14 -18.95
C ILE A 97 4.16 7.61 -19.02
N THR A 98 3.63 6.92 -18.00
CA THR A 98 3.55 5.45 -17.96
C THR A 98 2.66 4.92 -19.11
N ALA A 99 1.58 5.62 -19.45
CA ALA A 99 0.65 5.25 -20.52
C ALA A 99 1.12 5.69 -21.92
N TYR A 100 2.12 6.57 -22.02
CA TYR A 100 2.50 7.20 -23.30
C TYR A 100 3.15 6.24 -24.27
N LYS A 101 4.13 5.45 -23.81
CA LYS A 101 4.92 4.57 -24.67
C LYS A 101 5.30 3.28 -23.95
N GLY A 102 5.04 2.12 -24.62
CA GLY A 102 5.35 0.78 -24.11
C GLY A 102 6.86 0.47 -24.08
N GLN A 103 7.70 1.38 -23.64
CA GLN A 103 9.13 1.18 -23.46
C GLN A 103 9.48 1.16 -21.96
N PRO A 104 10.26 0.17 -21.49
CA PRO A 104 10.59 0.04 -20.06
C PRO A 104 11.13 1.34 -19.45
N ALA A 105 12.08 2.01 -20.11
CA ALA A 105 12.69 3.23 -19.59
C ALA A 105 11.67 4.39 -19.41
N VAL A 106 10.74 4.54 -20.36
CA VAL A 106 9.70 5.58 -20.29
C VAL A 106 8.72 5.27 -19.17
N MET A 107 8.27 4.02 -19.08
CA MET A 107 7.32 3.60 -18.05
C MET A 107 7.95 3.67 -16.65
N ILE A 108 9.23 3.30 -16.49
CA ILE A 108 10.00 3.46 -15.25
C ILE A 108 10.09 4.94 -14.86
N ALA A 109 10.38 5.84 -15.80
CA ALA A 109 10.39 7.28 -15.53
C ALA A 109 9.01 7.78 -15.07
N GLY A 110 7.93 7.32 -15.70
CA GLY A 110 6.55 7.63 -15.26
C GLY A 110 6.27 7.14 -13.83
N ARG A 111 6.67 5.91 -13.50
CA ARG A 111 6.52 5.35 -12.14
C ARG A 111 7.38 6.08 -11.11
N THR A 112 8.58 6.55 -11.49
CA THR A 112 9.42 7.41 -10.63
C THR A 112 8.71 8.73 -10.31
N VAL A 113 8.16 9.40 -11.33
CA VAL A 113 7.39 10.65 -11.14
C VAL A 113 6.16 10.41 -10.26
N LEU A 114 5.45 9.29 -10.47
CA LEU A 114 4.35 8.89 -9.61
C LEU A 114 4.79 8.75 -8.14
N GLY A 115 5.92 8.09 -7.87
CA GLY A 115 6.45 7.92 -6.51
C GLY A 115 6.81 9.25 -5.83
N LEU A 116 7.32 10.24 -6.59
CA LEU A 116 7.56 11.59 -6.08
C LEU A 116 6.25 12.27 -5.62
N GLY A 117 5.15 12.05 -6.32
CA GLY A 117 3.86 12.64 -5.96
C GLY A 117 3.13 11.89 -4.86
N ALA A 118 3.09 10.56 -4.97
CA ALA A 118 2.19 9.70 -4.22
C ALA A 118 2.44 9.70 -2.71
N GLU A 119 3.67 9.45 -2.28
CA GLU A 119 4.00 9.38 -0.86
C GLU A 119 3.88 10.75 -0.17
N SER A 120 4.32 11.81 -0.85
CA SER A 120 4.15 13.18 -0.36
C SER A 120 2.67 13.57 -0.26
N MET A 121 1.84 13.09 -1.18
CA MET A 121 0.39 13.32 -1.14
C MET A 121 -0.26 12.64 0.08
N ILE A 122 0.18 11.43 0.44
CA ILE A 122 -0.30 10.73 1.65
C ILE A 122 -0.02 11.58 2.89
N VAL A 123 1.19 12.12 3.02
CA VAL A 123 1.57 13.01 4.13
C VAL A 123 0.72 14.28 4.14
N ALA A 124 0.52 14.92 2.98
CA ALA A 124 -0.28 16.13 2.87
C ALA A 124 -1.75 15.89 3.23
N VAL A 125 -2.33 14.76 2.80
CA VAL A 125 -3.71 14.34 3.14
C VAL A 125 -3.82 14.07 4.64
N THR A 126 -2.88 13.36 5.23
CA THR A 126 -2.82 13.09 6.68
C THR A 126 -2.81 14.40 7.47
N THR A 127 -1.98 15.36 7.07
CA THR A 127 -1.88 16.68 7.68
C THR A 127 -3.18 17.47 7.53
N ALA A 128 -3.81 17.43 6.35
CA ALA A 128 -5.10 18.06 6.12
C ALA A 128 -6.21 17.46 6.99
N LEU A 129 -6.28 16.12 7.11
CA LEU A 129 -7.24 15.46 8.00
C LEU A 129 -7.05 15.89 9.45
N ALA A 130 -5.81 15.96 9.93
CA ALA A 130 -5.53 16.46 11.27
C ALA A 130 -6.00 17.91 11.45
N LYS A 131 -5.77 18.80 10.48
CA LYS A 131 -6.22 20.21 10.48
C LYS A 131 -7.75 20.33 10.58
N TRP A 132 -8.50 19.46 9.87
CA TRP A 132 -9.96 19.54 9.81
C TRP A 132 -10.69 18.79 10.92
N PHE A 133 -10.09 17.71 11.47
CA PHE A 133 -10.75 16.78 12.38
C PHE A 133 -10.11 16.68 13.78
N LYS A 134 -8.98 17.36 14.06
CA LYS A 134 -8.33 17.30 15.38
C LYS A 134 -9.29 17.68 16.50
N GLY A 135 -9.42 16.81 17.50
CA GLY A 135 -10.37 16.96 18.59
C GLY A 135 -11.83 16.64 18.24
N LYS A 136 -12.09 16.08 17.04
CA LYS A 136 -13.42 15.66 16.57
C LYS A 136 -13.27 14.54 15.54
N GLU A 137 -13.80 13.38 15.80
CA GLU A 137 -13.91 12.21 14.92
C GLU A 137 -12.69 11.94 14.00
N LEU A 138 -11.47 12.32 14.43
CA LEU A 138 -10.26 12.24 13.60
C LEU A 138 -9.97 10.79 13.16
N SER A 139 -10.05 9.85 14.10
CA SER A 139 -9.83 8.42 13.80
C SER A 139 -10.83 7.88 12.79
N PHE A 140 -12.09 8.32 12.88
CA PHE A 140 -13.13 7.93 11.94
C PHE A 140 -12.91 8.51 10.54
N ALA A 141 -12.49 9.78 10.45
CA ALA A 141 -12.12 10.42 9.19
C ALA A 141 -10.93 9.72 8.51
N PHE A 142 -9.90 9.35 9.27
CA PHE A 142 -8.80 8.52 8.77
C PHE A 142 -9.29 7.15 8.29
N GLY A 143 -10.19 6.52 9.03
CA GLY A 143 -10.78 5.24 8.65
C GLY A 143 -11.49 5.30 7.30
N ILE A 144 -12.32 6.32 7.07
CA ILE A 144 -13.01 6.53 5.79
C ILE A 144 -12.00 6.81 4.66
N ASN A 145 -11.01 7.66 4.91
CA ASN A 145 -9.99 7.96 3.91
C ASN A 145 -9.22 6.69 3.48
N LEU A 146 -8.81 5.85 4.42
CA LEU A 146 -8.16 4.57 4.13
C LEU A 146 -9.10 3.59 3.42
N THR A 147 -10.38 3.55 3.79
CA THR A 147 -11.38 2.72 3.13
C THR A 147 -11.51 3.08 1.65
N ILE A 148 -11.62 4.37 1.32
CA ILE A 148 -11.70 4.84 -0.08
C ILE A 148 -10.42 4.50 -0.84
N ALA A 149 -9.24 4.67 -0.23
CA ALA A 149 -7.97 4.28 -0.82
C ALA A 149 -7.91 2.76 -1.11
N ARG A 150 -8.35 1.92 -0.18
CA ARG A 150 -8.40 0.46 -0.38
C ARG A 150 -9.42 0.04 -1.43
N LEU A 151 -10.58 0.69 -1.50
CA LEU A 151 -11.57 0.45 -2.57
C LEU A 151 -11.00 0.80 -3.95
N ALA A 152 -10.18 1.84 -4.06
CA ALA A 152 -9.50 2.17 -5.31
C ALA A 152 -8.50 1.08 -5.73
N SER A 153 -7.73 0.51 -4.77
CA SER A 153 -6.87 -0.66 -5.03
C SER A 153 -7.69 -1.88 -5.49
N VAL A 154 -8.82 -2.16 -4.82
CA VAL A 154 -9.75 -3.24 -5.24
C VAL A 154 -10.28 -3.00 -6.65
N ALA A 155 -10.63 -1.76 -6.98
CA ALA A 155 -11.08 -1.41 -8.32
C ALA A 155 -9.98 -1.62 -9.37
N ALA A 156 -8.73 -1.26 -9.07
CA ALA A 156 -7.60 -1.45 -9.96
C ALA A 156 -7.32 -2.94 -10.23
N ASP A 157 -7.23 -3.76 -9.17
CA ASP A 157 -7.01 -5.21 -9.29
C ASP A 157 -8.15 -5.90 -10.08
N ASN A 158 -9.40 -5.43 -9.95
CA ASN A 158 -10.58 -5.96 -10.66
C ASN A 158 -10.86 -5.27 -12.00
N SER A 159 -10.00 -4.38 -12.47
CA SER A 159 -10.22 -3.67 -13.74
C SER A 159 -10.42 -4.60 -14.96
N PRO A 160 -9.80 -5.81 -15.06
CA PRO A 160 -10.12 -6.75 -16.12
C PRO A 160 -11.57 -7.23 -16.14
N SER A 161 -12.29 -7.12 -15.02
CA SER A 161 -13.70 -7.51 -14.91
C SER A 161 -14.65 -6.40 -15.34
N TRP A 162 -14.50 -5.19 -14.75
CA TRP A 162 -15.43 -4.09 -15.01
C TRP A 162 -15.06 -3.24 -16.22
N ALA A 163 -13.79 -3.23 -16.66
CA ALA A 163 -13.30 -2.54 -17.85
C ALA A 163 -12.90 -3.51 -18.96
N LYS A 164 -13.59 -4.65 -19.08
CA LYS A 164 -13.29 -5.73 -20.01
C LYS A 164 -13.08 -5.23 -21.45
N SER A 165 -13.94 -4.33 -21.96
CA SER A 165 -13.84 -3.76 -23.30
C SER A 165 -12.60 -2.89 -23.53
N VAL A 166 -11.97 -2.40 -22.46
CA VAL A 166 -10.74 -1.60 -22.51
C VAL A 166 -9.50 -2.51 -22.52
N PHE A 167 -9.57 -3.64 -21.81
CA PHE A 167 -8.54 -4.67 -21.88
C PHE A 167 -8.55 -5.41 -23.22
N TYR A 168 -9.73 -5.68 -23.77
CA TYR A 168 -9.93 -6.43 -25.02
C TYR A 168 -10.84 -5.63 -25.96
N PRO A 169 -10.31 -4.60 -26.66
CA PRO A 169 -11.11 -3.69 -27.49
C PRO A 169 -11.75 -4.37 -28.70
N HIS A 170 -11.17 -5.48 -29.17
CA HIS A 170 -11.68 -6.27 -30.29
C HIS A 170 -12.47 -7.51 -29.84
N GLY A 171 -12.94 -7.51 -28.57
CA GLY A 171 -13.66 -8.62 -27.95
C GLY A 171 -12.75 -9.65 -27.28
N PRO A 172 -13.32 -10.62 -26.55
CA PRO A 172 -12.55 -11.57 -25.72
C PRO A 172 -11.64 -12.54 -26.50
N ALA A 173 -11.80 -12.61 -27.82
CA ALA A 173 -10.97 -13.42 -28.70
C ALA A 173 -9.89 -12.59 -29.42
N GLY A 174 -9.88 -11.28 -29.22
CA GLY A 174 -8.89 -10.37 -29.83
C GLY A 174 -7.69 -10.16 -28.92
N GLU A 175 -6.65 -9.52 -29.48
CA GLU A 175 -5.47 -9.16 -28.70
C GLU A 175 -5.79 -8.20 -27.54
N PRO A 176 -5.21 -8.42 -26.34
CA PRO A 176 -5.38 -7.51 -25.21
C PRO A 176 -4.70 -6.15 -25.49
N SER A 177 -5.11 -5.11 -24.82
CA SER A 177 -4.50 -3.77 -24.90
C SER A 177 -3.70 -3.48 -23.64
N TRP A 178 -2.41 -3.21 -23.79
CA TRP A 178 -1.59 -2.75 -22.66
C TRP A 178 -1.88 -1.29 -22.29
N GLN A 179 -2.22 -0.45 -23.27
CA GLN A 179 -2.38 0.99 -23.11
C GLN A 179 -3.76 1.37 -22.58
N GLY A 180 -4.82 0.69 -23.03
CA GLY A 180 -6.19 1.00 -22.64
C GLY A 180 -6.39 1.07 -21.12
N PRO A 181 -6.02 0.05 -20.35
CA PRO A 181 -6.12 0.08 -18.88
C PRO A 181 -5.28 1.19 -18.23
N LEU A 182 -4.12 1.54 -18.78
CA LEU A 182 -3.31 2.66 -18.28
C LEU A 182 -3.98 4.02 -18.55
N MET A 183 -4.77 4.15 -19.63
CA MET A 183 -5.57 5.36 -19.85
C MET A 183 -6.70 5.52 -18.81
N ILE A 184 -7.24 4.43 -18.26
CA ILE A 184 -8.13 4.51 -17.09
C ILE A 184 -7.38 5.06 -15.89
N ALA A 185 -6.12 4.64 -15.68
CA ALA A 185 -5.29 5.18 -14.61
C ALA A 185 -5.00 6.69 -14.79
N VAL A 186 -4.80 7.15 -16.03
CA VAL A 186 -4.74 8.59 -16.33
C VAL A 186 -6.04 9.28 -15.98
N GLY A 187 -7.20 8.69 -16.32
CA GLY A 187 -8.52 9.18 -15.92
C GLY A 187 -8.69 9.31 -14.39
N ALA A 188 -8.22 8.31 -13.65
CA ALA A 188 -8.18 8.36 -12.18
C ALA A 188 -7.26 9.49 -11.67
N GLY A 189 -6.15 9.75 -12.36
CA GLY A 189 -5.27 10.88 -12.09
C GLY A 189 -5.95 12.23 -12.33
N VAL A 190 -6.71 12.36 -13.43
CA VAL A 190 -7.52 13.56 -13.69
C VAL A 190 -8.55 13.76 -12.59
N LEU A 191 -9.26 12.71 -12.18
CA LEU A 191 -10.22 12.78 -11.07
C LEU A 191 -9.53 13.20 -9.77
N SER A 192 -8.33 12.68 -9.48
CA SER A 192 -7.52 13.08 -8.32
C SER A 192 -7.20 14.57 -8.35
N VAL A 193 -6.75 15.10 -9.48
CA VAL A 193 -6.45 16.53 -9.64
C VAL A 193 -7.70 17.39 -9.47
N VAL A 194 -8.81 17.03 -10.11
CA VAL A 194 -10.07 17.78 -10.01
C VAL A 194 -10.55 17.85 -8.57
N THR A 195 -10.55 16.72 -7.87
CA THR A 195 -11.00 16.68 -6.46
C THR A 195 -10.02 17.39 -5.53
N ALA A 196 -8.72 17.37 -5.80
CA ALA A 196 -7.72 18.18 -5.08
C ALA A 196 -7.92 19.69 -5.29
N LEU A 197 -8.27 20.13 -6.49
CA LEU A 197 -8.60 21.53 -6.78
C LEU A 197 -9.90 21.99 -6.09
N VAL A 198 -10.92 21.12 -6.07
CA VAL A 198 -12.16 21.39 -5.29
C VAL A 198 -11.83 21.51 -3.80
N TYR A 199 -11.00 20.61 -3.26
CA TYR A 199 -10.53 20.74 -1.89
C TYR A 199 -9.79 22.06 -1.65
N TRP A 200 -8.90 22.46 -2.54
CA TRP A 200 -8.20 23.75 -2.44
C TRP A 200 -9.17 24.92 -2.37
N PHE A 201 -10.19 24.93 -3.22
CA PHE A 201 -11.24 25.96 -3.20
C PHE A 201 -12.00 25.96 -1.87
N LEU A 202 -12.45 24.79 -1.40
CA LEU A 202 -13.16 24.64 -0.13
C LEU A 202 -12.32 25.12 1.05
N GLU A 203 -11.06 24.72 1.15
CA GLU A 203 -10.17 25.16 2.23
C GLU A 203 -9.90 26.66 2.16
N SER A 204 -9.69 27.22 0.97
CA SER A 204 -9.48 28.67 0.80
C SER A 204 -10.66 29.50 1.26
N ASN A 205 -11.89 29.04 0.98
CA ASN A 205 -13.11 29.68 1.48
C ASN A 205 -13.26 29.53 3.01
N ALA A 206 -12.84 28.38 3.54
CA ALA A 206 -12.94 28.09 4.97
C ALA A 206 -11.95 28.91 5.80
N GLU A 207 -10.71 29.08 5.34
CA GLU A 207 -9.68 29.88 6.06
C GLU A 207 -10.09 31.32 6.32
N GLY A 208 -10.91 31.89 5.43
CA GLY A 208 -11.46 33.27 5.61
C GLY A 208 -12.60 33.36 6.64
N ARG A 209 -13.35 32.27 6.85
CA ARG A 209 -14.61 32.26 7.61
C ARG A 209 -14.56 31.51 8.93
N TYR A 210 -13.70 30.50 9.03
CA TYR A 210 -13.69 29.55 10.15
C TYR A 210 -12.34 29.49 10.83
N GLU A 211 -12.33 29.09 12.11
CA GLU A 211 -11.12 28.69 12.82
C GLU A 211 -10.82 27.23 12.47
N LEU A 212 -9.76 27.02 11.68
CA LEU A 212 -9.23 25.70 11.37
C LEU A 212 -8.14 25.34 12.38
N GLY A 213 -7.98 24.03 12.68
CA GLY A 213 -6.89 23.56 13.51
C GLY A 213 -5.52 23.92 12.91
N LYS A 214 -4.51 24.11 13.75
CA LYS A 214 -3.12 24.18 13.29
C LYS A 214 -2.69 22.77 12.86
N SER A 215 -2.09 22.66 11.68
CA SER A 215 -1.35 21.43 11.32
C SER A 215 -0.29 21.23 12.40
N GLY A 216 -0.22 20.01 12.98
CA GLY A 216 0.89 19.66 13.86
C GLY A 216 2.22 19.78 13.11
N ASP A 217 3.30 20.06 13.81
CA ASP A 217 4.64 20.02 13.25
C ASP A 217 4.83 18.65 12.59
N ILE A 218 5.30 18.65 11.32
CA ILE A 218 5.65 17.40 10.65
C ILE A 218 6.92 16.91 11.33
N ASP A 219 6.85 15.68 11.88
CA ASP A 219 7.96 15.07 12.57
C ASP A 219 9.20 15.03 11.67
N LYS A 220 10.23 15.78 12.05
CA LYS A 220 11.49 15.84 11.30
C LYS A 220 12.34 14.63 11.65
N LEU A 221 12.84 13.96 10.63
CA LEU A 221 13.73 12.82 10.79
C LEU A 221 15.08 13.30 11.36
N GLU A 222 15.33 13.01 12.62
CA GLU A 222 16.61 13.33 13.28
C GLU A 222 17.57 12.14 13.21
N PHE A 223 18.40 12.09 12.17
CA PHE A 223 19.37 11.00 11.95
C PHE A 223 20.26 10.67 13.15
N LYS A 224 20.60 11.64 13.98
CA LYS A 224 21.42 11.43 15.19
C LYS A 224 20.74 10.58 16.27
N GLN A 225 19.41 10.46 16.23
CA GLN A 225 18.63 9.71 17.23
C GLN A 225 18.40 8.26 16.83
N ILE A 226 18.63 7.88 15.57
CA ILE A 226 18.34 6.55 15.02
C ILE A 226 19.04 5.44 15.81
N PHE A 227 20.29 5.62 16.20
CA PHE A 227 21.07 4.61 16.94
C PHE A 227 20.75 4.52 18.44
N ARG A 228 19.82 5.33 18.94
CA ARG A 228 19.43 5.36 20.38
C ARG A 228 18.16 4.59 20.68
N PHE A 229 17.56 3.95 19.70
CA PHE A 229 16.37 3.12 19.91
C PHE A 229 16.73 1.81 20.61
N ASN A 230 15.78 1.30 21.43
CA ASN A 230 15.94 0.07 22.16
C ASN A 230 15.80 -1.18 21.24
N LYS A 231 16.14 -2.37 21.78
CA LYS A 231 16.08 -3.62 21.01
C LYS A 231 14.66 -4.00 20.59
N SER A 232 13.63 -3.71 21.42
CA SER A 232 12.23 -3.98 21.04
C SER A 232 11.82 -3.22 19.79
N TYR A 233 12.23 -1.96 19.66
CA TYR A 233 11.99 -1.17 18.46
C TYR A 233 12.64 -1.81 17.22
N TRP A 234 13.90 -2.24 17.31
CA TRP A 234 14.59 -2.88 16.18
C TRP A 234 13.97 -4.22 15.79
N TYR A 235 13.40 -4.99 16.73
CA TYR A 235 12.62 -6.18 16.40
C TYR A 235 11.34 -5.83 15.65
N VAL A 236 10.65 -4.74 16.02
CA VAL A 236 9.49 -4.24 15.30
C VAL A 236 9.89 -3.75 13.89
N VAL A 237 11.02 -3.07 13.74
CA VAL A 237 11.57 -2.63 12.44
C VAL A 237 11.90 -3.84 11.54
N GLY A 238 12.57 -4.85 12.10
CA GLY A 238 12.87 -6.09 11.37
C GLY A 238 11.63 -6.84 10.92
N LEU A 239 10.62 -6.90 11.80
CA LEU A 239 9.31 -7.45 11.47
C LEU A 239 8.61 -6.63 10.37
N CYS A 240 8.61 -5.30 10.50
CA CYS A 240 8.04 -4.39 9.50
C CYS A 240 8.68 -4.62 8.12
N PHE A 241 10.01 -4.61 8.06
CA PHE A 241 10.76 -4.87 6.82
C PHE A 241 10.36 -6.20 6.18
N THR A 242 10.45 -7.30 6.93
CA THR A 242 10.24 -8.65 6.39
C THR A 242 8.78 -8.88 6.01
N PHE A 243 7.85 -8.48 6.87
CA PHE A 243 6.42 -8.68 6.66
C PHE A 243 5.89 -7.91 5.44
N TYR A 244 6.20 -6.63 5.36
CA TYR A 244 5.74 -5.81 4.25
C TYR A 244 6.45 -6.15 2.93
N SER A 245 7.75 -6.48 2.98
CA SER A 245 8.52 -6.93 1.81
C SER A 245 8.06 -8.28 1.27
N ALA A 246 7.42 -9.11 2.10
CA ALA A 246 6.82 -10.36 1.65
C ALA A 246 5.45 -10.14 0.97
N ILE A 247 4.66 -9.15 1.38
CA ILE A 247 3.28 -8.99 0.91
C ILE A 247 3.17 -8.04 -0.28
N PHE A 248 3.76 -6.83 -0.22
CA PHE A 248 3.57 -5.85 -1.28
C PHE A 248 4.24 -6.23 -2.60
N PRO A 249 5.51 -6.68 -2.62
CA PRO A 249 6.11 -7.20 -3.84
C PRO A 249 5.41 -8.47 -4.36
N PHE A 250 4.88 -9.33 -3.46
CA PHE A 250 4.05 -10.45 -3.91
C PHE A 250 2.82 -9.95 -4.67
N ARG A 251 2.08 -8.94 -4.16
CA ARG A 251 0.93 -8.37 -4.86
C ARG A 251 1.26 -7.82 -6.25
N THR A 252 2.49 -7.31 -6.44
CA THR A 252 2.97 -6.84 -7.75
C THR A 252 2.93 -7.96 -8.80
N PHE A 253 3.38 -9.17 -8.44
CA PHE A 253 3.50 -10.33 -9.33
C PHE A 253 2.33 -11.33 -9.18
N ALA A 254 1.43 -11.12 -8.22
CA ALA A 254 0.42 -12.10 -7.85
C ALA A 254 -0.60 -12.37 -8.96
N ILE A 255 -1.02 -11.34 -9.68
CA ILE A 255 -2.04 -11.52 -10.73
C ILE A 255 -1.48 -12.35 -11.89
N ASP A 256 -0.24 -12.11 -12.31
CA ASP A 256 0.43 -12.94 -13.32
C ASP A 256 0.60 -14.39 -12.83
N PHE A 257 1.09 -14.58 -11.60
CA PHE A 257 1.20 -15.89 -10.98
C PHE A 257 -0.16 -16.63 -10.91
N PHE A 258 -1.20 -15.98 -10.41
CA PHE A 258 -2.52 -16.60 -10.30
C PHE A 258 -3.10 -16.92 -11.68
N THR A 259 -2.96 -16.01 -12.64
CA THR A 259 -3.44 -16.22 -14.01
C THR A 259 -2.79 -17.45 -14.62
N ASN A 260 -1.46 -17.55 -14.57
CA ASN A 260 -0.71 -18.66 -15.14
C ASN A 260 -0.98 -19.98 -14.41
N LYS A 261 -1.13 -19.94 -13.07
CA LYS A 261 -1.50 -21.15 -12.32
C LYS A 261 -2.91 -21.63 -12.65
N ILE A 262 -3.89 -20.74 -12.79
CA ILE A 262 -5.26 -21.09 -13.18
C ILE A 262 -5.29 -21.66 -14.61
N LEU A 263 -4.57 -21.03 -15.54
CA LEU A 263 -4.50 -21.48 -16.92
C LEU A 263 -3.83 -22.86 -17.06
N ALA A 264 -2.81 -23.14 -16.26
CA ALA A 264 -2.17 -24.46 -16.25
C ALA A 264 -3.16 -25.62 -15.99
N PHE A 265 -4.21 -25.36 -15.18
CA PHE A 265 -5.29 -26.33 -14.95
C PHE A 265 -6.38 -26.33 -16.04
N GLN A 266 -6.46 -25.28 -16.88
CA GLN A 266 -7.54 -25.07 -17.85
C GLN A 266 -7.09 -25.22 -19.32
N GLY A 267 -6.00 -25.94 -19.58
CA GLY A 267 -5.52 -26.22 -20.95
C GLY A 267 -4.18 -25.57 -21.32
N GLY A 268 -3.56 -24.82 -20.39
CA GLY A 268 -2.23 -24.23 -20.61
C GLY A 268 -2.18 -23.30 -21.83
N GLU A 269 -1.16 -23.49 -22.67
CA GLU A 269 -0.97 -22.71 -23.92
C GLU A 269 -2.14 -22.85 -24.93
N SER A 270 -2.83 -23.98 -24.91
CA SER A 270 -3.94 -24.25 -25.81
C SER A 270 -5.23 -23.55 -25.38
N ALA A 271 -5.22 -22.84 -24.25
CA ALA A 271 -6.39 -22.12 -23.77
C ALA A 271 -6.75 -20.97 -24.72
N VAL A 272 -8.02 -20.94 -25.14
CA VAL A 272 -8.54 -19.85 -25.98
C VAL A 272 -8.54 -18.52 -25.21
N GLU A 273 -8.45 -17.40 -25.91
CA GLU A 273 -8.28 -16.07 -25.30
C GLU A 273 -9.39 -15.71 -24.30
N SER A 274 -10.61 -16.20 -24.53
CA SER A 274 -11.72 -16.03 -23.59
C SER A 274 -11.45 -16.71 -22.23
N VAL A 275 -10.75 -17.86 -22.20
CA VAL A 275 -10.35 -18.56 -20.96
C VAL A 275 -9.23 -17.79 -20.27
N ARG A 276 -8.29 -17.21 -21.03
CA ARG A 276 -7.22 -16.34 -20.49
C ARG A 276 -7.81 -15.10 -19.80
N LEU A 277 -8.80 -14.46 -20.42
CA LEU A 277 -9.51 -13.35 -19.80
C LEU A 277 -10.21 -13.77 -18.49
N LEU A 278 -10.89 -14.92 -18.47
CA LEU A 278 -11.54 -15.40 -17.25
C LEU A 278 -10.52 -15.69 -16.13
N ALA A 279 -9.38 -16.28 -16.47
CA ALA A 279 -8.28 -16.53 -15.53
C ALA A 279 -7.73 -15.19 -14.96
N LEU A 280 -7.51 -14.19 -15.82
CA LEU A 280 -7.06 -12.85 -15.40
C LEU A 280 -8.08 -12.18 -14.47
N GLN A 281 -9.38 -12.27 -14.77
CA GLN A 281 -10.44 -11.75 -13.91
C GLN A 281 -10.46 -12.45 -12.54
N GLN A 282 -10.29 -13.77 -12.52
CA GLN A 282 -10.23 -14.53 -11.27
C GLN A 282 -8.98 -14.18 -10.46
N ALA A 283 -7.83 -14.01 -11.12
CA ALA A 283 -6.59 -13.59 -10.50
C ALA A 283 -6.72 -12.17 -9.87
N GLY A 284 -7.34 -11.24 -10.57
CA GLY A 284 -7.63 -9.90 -10.04
C GLY A 284 -8.52 -9.95 -8.79
N ARG A 285 -9.55 -10.80 -8.80
CA ARG A 285 -10.41 -11.03 -7.61
C ARG A 285 -9.62 -11.58 -6.44
N LEU A 286 -8.74 -12.56 -6.66
CA LEU A 286 -7.87 -13.12 -5.61
C LEU A 286 -6.96 -12.05 -5.01
N ASN A 287 -6.28 -11.24 -5.86
CA ASN A 287 -5.37 -10.20 -5.39
C ASN A 287 -6.12 -9.11 -4.58
N SER A 288 -7.32 -8.74 -5.00
CA SER A 288 -8.16 -7.74 -4.35
C SER A 288 -8.68 -8.16 -2.97
N LEU A 289 -8.65 -9.46 -2.61
CA LEU A 289 -9.05 -9.92 -1.28
C LEU A 289 -8.16 -9.35 -0.17
N LEU A 290 -6.89 -9.06 -0.46
CA LEU A 290 -5.98 -8.50 0.55
C LEU A 290 -6.39 -7.10 0.99
N PRO A 291 -6.50 -6.09 0.09
CA PRO A 291 -6.96 -4.76 0.49
C PRO A 291 -8.39 -4.79 1.04
N LEU A 292 -9.27 -5.67 0.54
CA LEU A 292 -10.62 -5.83 1.06
C LEU A 292 -10.63 -6.38 2.50
N ALA A 293 -9.82 -7.41 2.76
CA ALA A 293 -9.65 -7.95 4.11
C ALA A 293 -9.09 -6.89 5.07
N ALA A 294 -8.07 -6.12 4.64
CA ALA A 294 -7.50 -5.06 5.44
C ALA A 294 -8.52 -3.96 5.78
N MET A 295 -9.37 -3.60 4.84
CA MET A 295 -10.42 -2.60 5.06
C MET A 295 -11.39 -2.99 6.18
N ILE A 296 -11.78 -4.26 6.23
CA ILE A 296 -12.78 -4.77 7.17
C ILE A 296 -12.14 -5.26 8.48
N ALA A 297 -11.09 -6.07 8.37
CA ALA A 297 -10.56 -6.80 9.51
C ALA A 297 -9.52 -6.00 10.33
N THR A 298 -8.80 -5.05 9.74
CA THR A 298 -7.81 -4.24 10.50
C THR A 298 -8.43 -3.48 11.66
N PRO A 299 -9.56 -2.77 11.52
CA PRO A 299 -10.21 -2.12 12.66
C PRO A 299 -10.66 -3.12 13.75
N LEU A 300 -11.18 -4.28 13.32
CA LEU A 300 -11.63 -5.32 14.26
C LEU A 300 -10.46 -5.92 15.05
N PHE A 301 -9.33 -6.19 14.40
CA PHE A 301 -8.13 -6.67 15.08
C PHE A 301 -7.49 -5.61 15.98
N GLY A 302 -7.53 -4.34 15.59
CA GLY A 302 -7.12 -3.23 16.46
C GLY A 302 -7.93 -3.19 17.75
N LEU A 303 -9.26 -3.24 17.65
CA LEU A 303 -10.15 -3.30 18.81
C LEU A 303 -9.93 -4.55 19.66
N LEU A 304 -9.67 -5.70 19.04
CA LEU A 304 -9.35 -6.93 19.73
C LEU A 304 -8.05 -6.78 20.53
N ALA A 305 -6.99 -6.26 19.90
CA ALA A 305 -5.72 -6.04 20.56
C ALA A 305 -5.82 -5.04 21.72
N ASP A 306 -6.63 -3.99 21.59
CA ASP A 306 -6.85 -3.01 22.67
C ASP A 306 -7.60 -3.61 23.85
N ARG A 307 -8.50 -4.57 23.62
CA ARG A 307 -9.24 -5.27 24.69
C ARG A 307 -8.43 -6.35 25.38
N VAL A 308 -7.63 -7.10 24.63
CA VAL A 308 -6.94 -8.31 25.10
C VAL A 308 -5.50 -8.02 25.53
N GLY A 309 -4.89 -6.94 25.00
CA GLY A 309 -3.44 -6.76 25.05
C GLY A 309 -2.76 -7.73 24.09
N LYS A 310 -1.71 -8.44 24.55
CA LYS A 310 -0.99 -9.50 23.82
C LYS A 310 -0.54 -9.11 22.41
N ARG A 311 -0.11 -7.86 22.24
CA ARG A 311 0.22 -7.31 20.90
C ARG A 311 1.38 -8.06 20.24
N ALA A 312 2.43 -8.41 21.00
CA ALA A 312 3.55 -9.19 20.47
C ALA A 312 3.12 -10.62 20.08
N PHE A 313 2.19 -11.23 20.84
CA PHE A 313 1.58 -12.52 20.46
C PHE A 313 0.82 -12.42 19.14
N PHE A 314 0.02 -11.38 18.94
CA PHE A 314 -0.71 -11.19 17.67
C PHE A 314 0.22 -10.97 16.48
N MET A 315 1.32 -10.23 16.65
CA MET A 315 2.36 -10.08 15.62
C MET A 315 3.01 -11.43 15.29
N MET A 316 3.31 -12.23 16.30
CA MET A 316 3.85 -13.58 16.11
C MET A 316 2.87 -14.51 15.40
N PHE A 317 1.60 -14.50 15.79
CA PHE A 317 0.56 -15.33 15.17
C PHE A 317 0.33 -14.95 13.70
N GLY A 318 0.26 -13.65 13.38
CA GLY A 318 0.10 -13.21 11.99
C GLY A 318 1.32 -13.54 11.11
N SER A 319 2.54 -13.46 11.67
CA SER A 319 3.75 -13.88 10.96
C SER A 319 3.79 -15.38 10.75
N PHE A 320 3.33 -16.17 11.70
CA PHE A 320 3.18 -17.62 11.58
C PHE A 320 2.20 -18.02 10.47
N LEU A 321 1.07 -17.31 10.37
CA LEU A 321 0.09 -17.55 9.29
C LEU A 321 0.69 -17.24 7.91
N LEU A 322 1.52 -16.22 7.79
CA LEU A 322 2.11 -15.84 6.51
C LEU A 322 3.15 -16.85 6.00
N MET A 323 3.83 -17.53 6.89
CA MET A 323 4.96 -18.42 6.57
C MET A 323 4.62 -19.51 5.54
N PRO A 324 3.55 -20.32 5.69
CA PRO A 324 3.26 -21.43 4.77
C PRO A 324 2.55 -20.96 3.47
N VAL A 325 2.01 -19.76 3.44
CA VAL A 325 1.10 -19.28 2.39
C VAL A 325 1.71 -19.38 1.00
N TYR A 326 2.94 -18.93 0.82
CA TYR A 326 3.62 -18.92 -0.48
C TYR A 326 3.92 -20.34 -0.98
N LEU A 327 4.36 -21.22 -0.08
CA LEU A 327 4.63 -22.63 -0.42
C LEU A 327 3.33 -23.39 -0.72
N MET A 328 2.25 -23.09 0.01
CA MET A 328 0.93 -23.64 -0.31
C MET A 328 0.50 -23.22 -1.71
N MET A 329 0.64 -21.93 -2.06
CA MET A 329 0.30 -21.43 -3.39
C MET A 329 1.15 -22.07 -4.50
N ALA A 330 2.44 -22.29 -4.26
CA ALA A 330 3.35 -22.83 -5.27
C ALA A 330 3.23 -24.35 -5.47
N TYR A 331 3.14 -25.12 -4.38
CA TYR A 331 3.36 -26.56 -4.41
C TYR A 331 2.14 -27.42 -4.06
N THR A 332 0.98 -26.80 -3.82
CA THR A 332 -0.24 -27.57 -3.55
C THR A 332 -1.35 -27.21 -4.53
N ASP A 333 -2.31 -28.13 -4.68
CA ASP A 333 -3.52 -27.95 -5.49
C ASP A 333 -4.71 -27.46 -4.66
N ILE A 334 -4.45 -27.01 -3.42
CA ILE A 334 -5.46 -26.38 -2.57
C ILE A 334 -5.98 -25.11 -3.25
N SER A 335 -7.28 -24.88 -3.13
CA SER A 335 -7.91 -23.66 -3.65
C SER A 335 -7.13 -22.42 -3.21
N LEU A 336 -6.73 -21.58 -4.16
CA LEU A 336 -5.96 -20.35 -3.92
C LEU A 336 -6.64 -19.40 -2.94
N TYR A 337 -7.94 -19.50 -2.76
CA TYR A 337 -8.69 -18.72 -1.76
C TYR A 337 -8.22 -19.00 -0.33
N VAL A 338 -7.78 -20.24 -0.02
CA VAL A 338 -7.32 -20.61 1.34
C VAL A 338 -6.04 -19.85 1.72
N PRO A 339 -4.91 -19.96 0.99
CA PRO A 339 -3.71 -19.22 1.33
C PRO A 339 -3.87 -17.71 1.20
N VAL A 340 -4.70 -17.22 0.25
CA VAL A 340 -5.01 -15.78 0.15
C VAL A 340 -5.80 -15.29 1.35
N ALA A 341 -6.76 -16.07 1.87
CA ALA A 341 -7.48 -15.72 3.09
C ALA A 341 -6.55 -15.70 4.32
N MET A 342 -5.64 -16.66 4.46
CA MET A 342 -4.61 -16.66 5.51
C MET A 342 -3.73 -15.42 5.42
N MET A 343 -3.28 -15.06 4.22
CA MET A 343 -2.51 -13.83 3.98
C MET A 343 -3.32 -12.59 4.33
N GLY A 344 -4.61 -12.53 3.97
CA GLY A 344 -5.52 -11.43 4.29
C GLY A 344 -5.69 -11.24 5.80
N ILE A 345 -5.82 -12.31 6.56
CA ILE A 345 -5.85 -12.28 8.04
C ILE A 345 -4.53 -11.73 8.59
N ALA A 346 -3.39 -12.26 8.13
CA ALA A 346 -2.07 -11.78 8.54
C ALA A 346 -1.88 -10.29 8.21
N PHE A 347 -2.23 -9.89 6.98
CA PHE A 347 -2.12 -8.51 6.48
C PHE A 347 -3.03 -7.51 7.21
N SER A 348 -4.12 -7.98 7.79
CA SER A 348 -5.01 -7.15 8.61
C SER A 348 -4.54 -7.09 10.06
N LEU A 349 -4.09 -8.21 10.62
CA LEU A 349 -3.74 -8.36 12.02
C LEU A 349 -2.41 -7.68 12.39
N VAL A 350 -1.33 -7.99 11.64
CA VAL A 350 0.01 -7.52 12.00
C VAL A 350 0.11 -5.99 11.97
N PRO A 351 -0.31 -5.28 10.91
CA PRO A 351 -0.27 -3.82 10.89
C PRO A 351 -1.15 -3.17 11.96
N ALA A 352 -2.32 -3.76 12.27
CA ALA A 352 -3.24 -3.25 13.29
C ALA A 352 -2.60 -3.14 14.67
N VAL A 353 -1.64 -4.02 14.96
CA VAL A 353 -0.96 -4.06 16.26
C VAL A 353 0.47 -3.51 16.21
N MET A 354 1.17 -3.69 15.10
CA MET A 354 2.59 -3.34 14.97
C MET A 354 2.82 -1.81 15.00
N TRP A 355 2.09 -1.05 14.20
CA TRP A 355 2.23 0.40 14.14
C TRP A 355 1.89 1.08 15.48
N PRO A 356 0.76 0.79 16.15
CA PRO A 356 0.49 1.35 17.45
C PRO A 356 1.49 0.93 18.53
N SER A 357 2.08 -0.28 18.44
CA SER A 357 3.05 -0.78 19.40
C SER A 357 4.30 0.09 19.50
N VAL A 358 4.69 0.78 18.44
CA VAL A 358 5.84 1.71 18.46
C VAL A 358 5.66 2.82 19.48
N ALA A 359 4.42 3.33 19.65
CA ALA A 359 4.14 4.38 20.62
C ALA A 359 4.28 3.94 22.09
N TYR A 360 4.28 2.64 22.36
CA TYR A 360 4.55 2.09 23.71
C TYR A 360 6.04 1.83 23.95
N ILE A 361 6.81 1.62 22.87
CA ILE A 361 8.24 1.25 22.93
C ILE A 361 9.15 2.46 22.90
N VAL A 362 8.72 3.54 22.22
CA VAL A 362 9.54 4.72 21.92
C VAL A 362 8.99 5.94 22.63
N ASP A 363 9.90 6.77 23.18
CA ASP A 363 9.54 8.03 23.80
C ASP A 363 8.77 8.94 22.83
N GLN A 364 7.76 9.65 23.34
CA GLN A 364 6.90 10.54 22.56
C GLN A 364 7.70 11.57 21.72
N SER A 365 8.82 12.08 22.26
CA SER A 365 9.69 13.04 21.60
C SER A 365 10.43 12.49 20.36
N ARG A 366 10.44 11.16 20.17
CA ARG A 366 11.17 10.46 19.09
C ARG A 366 10.23 9.65 18.19
N LEU A 367 8.94 9.70 18.47
CA LEU A 367 7.96 8.84 17.81
C LEU A 367 7.90 9.09 16.31
N GLY A 368 7.97 10.34 15.88
CA GLY A 368 8.00 10.69 14.46
C GLY A 368 9.22 10.16 13.73
N THR A 369 10.42 10.29 14.33
CA THR A 369 11.64 9.69 13.76
C THR A 369 11.52 8.17 13.66
N ALA A 370 10.89 7.50 14.64
CA ALA A 370 10.68 6.07 14.62
C ALA A 370 9.75 5.64 13.46
N TYR A 371 8.62 6.30 13.28
CA TYR A 371 7.71 6.00 12.16
C TYR A 371 8.32 6.30 10.80
N ALA A 372 9.03 7.42 10.67
CA ALA A 372 9.71 7.77 9.41
C ALA A 372 10.79 6.74 9.04
N LEU A 373 11.56 6.26 10.02
CA LEU A 373 12.56 5.22 9.82
C LEU A 373 11.92 3.88 9.42
N MET A 374 10.82 3.48 10.05
CA MET A 374 10.09 2.27 9.65
C MET A 374 9.60 2.37 8.21
N THR A 375 9.01 3.49 7.82
CA THR A 375 8.55 3.72 6.44
C THR A 375 9.72 3.70 5.44
N LEU A 376 10.84 4.33 5.79
CA LEU A 376 12.06 4.32 4.95
C LEU A 376 12.55 2.89 4.71
N ILE A 377 12.68 2.10 5.77
CA ILE A 377 13.18 0.71 5.69
C ILE A 377 12.19 -0.17 4.93
N GLN A 378 10.89 0.06 5.09
CA GLN A 378 9.84 -0.60 4.31
C GLN A 378 9.98 -0.34 2.81
N GLN A 379 10.20 0.91 2.39
CA GLN A 379 10.39 1.28 0.97
C GLN A 379 11.67 0.67 0.38
N ILE A 380 12.75 0.59 1.17
CA ILE A 380 13.97 -0.13 0.77
C ILE A 380 13.66 -1.62 0.54
N GLY A 381 12.85 -2.22 1.39
CA GLY A 381 12.39 -3.59 1.23
C GLY A 381 11.58 -3.79 -0.06
N PHE A 382 10.65 -2.90 -0.36
CA PHE A 382 9.88 -2.96 -1.61
C PHE A 382 10.76 -2.84 -2.84
N PHE A 383 11.71 -1.89 -2.84
CA PHE A 383 12.68 -1.74 -3.90
C PHE A 383 13.46 -3.04 -4.15
N ALA A 384 14.07 -3.58 -3.10
CA ALA A 384 14.93 -4.75 -3.21
C ALA A 384 14.14 -6.00 -3.65
N MET A 385 12.96 -6.22 -3.06
CA MET A 385 12.19 -7.43 -3.31
C MET A 385 11.50 -7.43 -4.67
N ASN A 386 11.00 -6.29 -5.16
CA ASN A 386 10.46 -6.23 -6.53
C ASN A 386 11.52 -6.61 -7.58
N LEU A 387 12.77 -6.16 -7.40
CA LEU A 387 13.87 -6.55 -8.29
C LEU A 387 14.28 -8.02 -8.12
N LEU A 388 14.38 -8.47 -6.88
CA LEU A 388 14.82 -9.83 -6.58
C LEU A 388 13.84 -10.88 -7.13
N ILE A 389 12.52 -10.63 -6.94
CA ILE A 389 11.47 -11.53 -7.44
C ILE A 389 11.39 -11.48 -8.96
N GLY A 390 11.47 -10.28 -9.56
CA GLY A 390 11.53 -10.16 -11.03
C GLY A 390 12.70 -10.97 -11.61
N LYS A 391 13.92 -10.85 -11.03
CA LYS A 391 15.09 -11.64 -11.44
C LYS A 391 14.89 -13.13 -11.19
N ALA A 392 14.29 -13.52 -10.07
CA ALA A 392 14.01 -14.92 -9.78
C ALA A 392 13.05 -15.53 -10.81
N ASN A 393 12.00 -14.81 -11.18
CA ASN A 393 11.02 -15.23 -12.19
C ASN A 393 11.66 -15.33 -13.58
N ASP A 394 12.50 -14.37 -13.97
CA ASP A 394 13.25 -14.44 -15.25
C ASP A 394 14.23 -15.62 -15.26
N TYR A 395 15.01 -15.80 -14.17
CA TYR A 395 15.99 -16.87 -14.05
C TYR A 395 15.36 -18.26 -14.15
N SER A 396 14.20 -18.45 -13.54
CA SER A 396 13.46 -19.71 -13.55
C SER A 396 12.49 -19.84 -14.73
N HIS A 397 12.49 -18.87 -15.66
CA HIS A 397 11.56 -18.83 -16.80
C HIS A 397 10.10 -19.00 -16.37
N ALA A 398 9.71 -18.31 -15.30
CA ALA A 398 8.37 -18.37 -14.74
C ALA A 398 7.33 -17.79 -15.72
N GLY A 399 6.24 -18.53 -15.94
CA GLY A 399 5.19 -18.15 -16.87
C GLY A 399 4.25 -19.31 -17.18
N LEU A 400 3.39 -19.13 -18.17
CA LEU A 400 2.40 -20.14 -18.54
C LEU A 400 3.05 -21.48 -18.92
N ASN A 401 4.19 -21.45 -19.63
CA ASN A 401 4.92 -22.64 -20.07
C ASN A 401 5.71 -23.32 -18.95
N ASN A 402 5.97 -22.59 -17.89
CA ASN A 402 6.64 -23.10 -16.71
C ASN A 402 6.04 -22.51 -15.43
N PRO A 403 4.82 -22.92 -15.03
CA PRO A 403 4.18 -22.44 -13.81
C PRO A 403 4.99 -22.78 -12.54
N GLY A 404 5.78 -23.87 -12.56
CA GLY A 404 6.71 -24.22 -11.48
C GLY A 404 7.85 -23.23 -11.27
N GLY A 405 8.17 -22.42 -12.29
CA GLY A 405 9.20 -21.39 -12.23
C GLY A 405 8.95 -20.31 -11.18
N TYR A 406 7.71 -20.05 -10.82
CA TYR A 406 7.39 -19.12 -9.70
C TYR A 406 7.86 -19.64 -8.33
N GLY A 407 8.17 -20.94 -8.22
CA GLY A 407 8.59 -21.56 -6.96
C GLY A 407 9.79 -20.87 -6.30
N LEU A 408 10.77 -20.40 -7.08
CA LEU A 408 11.94 -19.70 -6.54
C LEU A 408 11.52 -18.39 -5.84
N GLY A 409 10.66 -17.58 -6.48
CA GLY A 409 10.11 -16.35 -5.88
C GLY A 409 9.30 -16.66 -4.62
N MET A 410 8.49 -17.73 -4.63
CA MET A 410 7.68 -18.13 -3.48
C MET A 410 8.55 -18.60 -2.30
N TRP A 411 9.68 -19.26 -2.54
CA TRP A 411 10.65 -19.58 -1.50
C TRP A 411 11.26 -18.33 -0.89
N ILE A 412 11.63 -17.33 -1.71
CA ILE A 412 12.16 -16.05 -1.22
C ILE A 412 11.16 -15.36 -0.28
N PHE A 413 9.88 -15.28 -0.67
CA PHE A 413 8.83 -14.72 0.18
C PHE A 413 8.62 -15.54 1.46
N SER A 414 8.67 -16.87 1.36
CA SER A 414 8.53 -17.75 2.52
C SER A 414 9.67 -17.56 3.51
N ILE A 415 10.91 -17.41 3.04
CA ILE A 415 12.09 -17.11 3.88
C ILE A 415 11.87 -15.78 4.62
N LEU A 416 11.37 -14.75 3.97
CA LEU A 416 11.01 -13.49 4.64
C LEU A 416 9.95 -13.71 5.74
N GLY A 417 8.98 -14.59 5.50
CA GLY A 417 8.00 -15.00 6.51
C GLY A 417 8.66 -15.64 7.74
N PHE A 418 9.62 -16.55 7.53
CA PHE A 418 10.39 -17.17 8.61
C PHE A 418 11.23 -16.16 9.39
N VAL A 419 11.92 -15.24 8.70
CA VAL A 419 12.72 -14.20 9.34
C VAL A 419 11.81 -13.24 10.12
N GLY A 420 10.65 -12.87 9.56
CA GLY A 420 9.66 -12.05 10.24
C GLY A 420 9.11 -12.70 11.51
N LEU A 421 8.80 -14.01 11.44
CA LEU A 421 8.39 -14.78 12.60
C LEU A 421 9.48 -14.80 13.68
N THR A 422 10.76 -14.91 13.30
CA THR A 422 11.89 -14.86 14.25
C THR A 422 11.91 -13.51 14.98
N PHE A 423 11.77 -12.36 14.28
CA PHE A 423 11.68 -11.07 14.92
C PHE A 423 10.47 -10.94 15.85
N ALA A 424 9.33 -11.47 15.47
CA ALA A 424 8.12 -11.47 16.28
C ALA A 424 8.28 -12.32 17.56
N ILE A 425 8.95 -13.46 17.48
CA ILE A 425 9.29 -14.31 18.64
C ILE A 425 10.27 -13.60 19.57
N LEU A 426 11.34 -12.98 19.04
CA LEU A 426 12.30 -12.21 19.82
C LEU A 426 11.63 -11.03 20.52
N LEU A 427 10.74 -10.32 19.82
CA LEU A 427 9.93 -9.26 20.43
C LEU A 427 9.10 -9.81 21.59
N ARG A 428 8.39 -10.91 21.37
CA ARG A 428 7.54 -11.51 22.41
C ARG A 428 8.32 -11.95 23.62
N ILE A 429 9.47 -12.62 23.43
CA ILE A 429 10.35 -13.05 24.55
C ILE A 429 10.76 -11.81 25.39
N ARG A 430 11.12 -10.72 24.72
CA ARG A 430 11.50 -9.49 25.42
C ARG A 430 10.33 -8.84 26.13
N GLU A 431 9.17 -8.79 25.52
CA GLU A 431 7.96 -8.16 26.07
C GLU A 431 7.27 -8.99 27.15
N THR A 432 7.65 -10.25 27.34
CA THR A 432 7.27 -11.09 28.48
C THR A 432 8.35 -11.13 29.58
N GLY A 433 9.50 -10.51 29.36
CA GLY A 433 10.63 -10.45 30.29
C GLY A 433 10.67 -9.17 31.15
N ALA A 434 11.79 -8.98 31.85
CA ALA A 434 12.01 -7.82 32.76
C ALA A 434 12.08 -6.47 32.00
N ASP A 435 12.51 -6.47 30.75
CA ASP A 435 12.64 -5.26 29.90
C ASP A 435 11.37 -4.96 29.09
N SER A 436 10.18 -5.39 29.56
CA SER A 436 8.93 -5.23 28.81
C SER A 436 8.44 -3.77 28.80
N HIS A 437 7.82 -3.37 27.68
CA HIS A 437 7.18 -2.06 27.52
C HIS A 437 5.65 -2.17 27.68
N GLY A 438 5.16 -3.35 28.11
CA GLY A 438 3.74 -3.58 28.35
C GLY A 438 2.92 -4.03 27.14
N LEU A 439 3.55 -4.42 26.01
CA LEU A 439 2.82 -4.84 24.81
C LEU A 439 1.91 -6.05 25.03
N GLU A 440 2.22 -6.88 26.03
CA GLU A 440 1.43 -8.07 26.39
C GLU A 440 0.32 -7.78 27.40
N THR A 441 0.41 -6.68 28.16
CA THR A 441 -0.42 -6.43 29.35
C THR A 441 -1.30 -5.19 29.25
N ILE A 442 -0.91 -4.17 28.46
CA ILE A 442 -1.67 -2.92 28.36
C ILE A 442 -2.98 -3.15 27.58
N THR A 443 -4.10 -2.88 28.25
CA THR A 443 -5.45 -2.94 27.70
C THR A 443 -6.18 -1.63 27.95
N THR A 444 -7.31 -1.40 27.30
CA THR A 444 -8.18 -0.24 27.56
C THR A 444 -8.69 -0.16 28.99
N LYS A 445 -8.70 -1.28 29.74
CA LYS A 445 -9.08 -1.32 31.17
C LYS A 445 -7.95 -0.92 32.11
N THR A 446 -6.70 -1.00 31.66
CA THR A 446 -5.51 -0.67 32.45
C THR A 446 -5.03 0.76 32.25
N SER A 447 -5.55 1.45 31.20
CA SER A 447 -5.20 2.83 30.83
C SER A 447 -6.22 3.87 31.33
N SER A 448 -7.27 3.46 32.03
CA SER A 448 -8.22 4.30 32.79
C SER A 448 -7.88 4.24 34.26
#